data_5311ec43cc6e685d7ee3b5024f52c15a
#
_entry.id   5311ec43cc6e685d7ee3b5024f52c15a
#
_cell.length_a   1.000
_cell.length_b   1.000
_cell.length_c   1.000
_cell.angle_alpha   90.00
_cell.angle_beta   90.00
_cell.angle_gamma   90.00
#
_symmetry.space_group_name_H-M   'P 1'
#
loop_
_entity.id
_entity.type
_entity.pdbx_description
1 polymer ?
#
loop_
_entity_poly.entity_id
_entity_poly.type
_entity_poly.pdbx_seq_one_letter_code
_entity_poly.pdbx_strand_id
1 'polypeptide(L)'
;MSNDSKKELRNSIAKRLSGHLEVEPPDDRLYIETLGERLANAGVSRRSFMKYCMGVSAIMAIPTSLMPKLVEAALLRPVTSVVYLSFQECTGCLESLVNVFPNTQYKTDSIENILLTALSLDYSETLMAPSGDQAEKSRADAIAKKNFVLVVDGAIPDDKGGAGFFIQSGKTGLQLLKAAATNAALVVSVGTCASFGGLPAAKGPNGLSPTRAISIKDALKSFGGTYATKKVINVSGCPPIAEVIAGTLIYWILNKKAPSLDSNLRPKMFYGETVHEECYRKEFFEHGKFVESFDDAGARKGYCLLNMGCKGPITHNACTTLKWNQGTGYPMEAGHGCLGCSEPGFWDKEAIVGQGVGFYKPLDRNTIDD
;
A
#
# COMPACT_ATOMS: atom_id res chain seq x y z
N MET A 1 6.43 -20.26 26.48
CA MET A 1 6.50 -19.52 27.77
C MET A 1 5.26 -19.87 28.57
N SER A 2 5.42 -20.18 29.85
CA SER A 2 4.29 -20.40 30.76
C SER A 2 3.53 -19.10 31.02
N ASN A 3 2.26 -19.19 31.46
CA ASN A 3 1.48 -18.00 31.82
C ASN A 3 2.16 -17.13 32.87
N ASP A 4 2.92 -17.73 33.78
CA ASP A 4 3.69 -17.01 34.81
C ASP A 4 4.86 -16.20 34.21
N SER A 5 5.60 -16.76 33.25
CA SER A 5 6.68 -16.02 32.56
C SER A 5 6.14 -14.84 31.74
N LYS A 6 4.92 -14.96 31.20
CA LYS A 6 4.24 -13.86 30.50
C LYS A 6 3.82 -12.75 31.47
N LYS A 7 3.35 -13.13 32.66
CA LYS A 7 2.94 -12.22 33.73
C LYS A 7 4.16 -11.45 34.32
N GLU A 8 5.30 -12.11 34.50
CA GLU A 8 6.54 -11.48 34.96
C GLU A 8 7.11 -10.50 33.93
N LEU A 9 7.12 -10.85 32.65
CA LEU A 9 7.56 -9.95 31.57
C LEU A 9 6.67 -8.70 31.52
N ARG A 10 5.36 -8.88 31.63
CA ARG A 10 4.36 -7.81 31.65
C ARG A 10 4.55 -6.87 32.82
N ASN A 11 4.76 -7.41 34.04
CA ASN A 11 5.03 -6.64 35.26
C ASN A 11 6.37 -5.91 35.17
N SER A 12 7.39 -6.50 34.56
CA SER A 12 8.69 -5.88 34.33
C SER A 12 8.58 -4.70 33.34
N ILE A 13 7.78 -4.84 32.30
CA ILE A 13 7.54 -3.77 31.31
C ILE A 13 6.70 -2.65 31.95
N ALA A 14 5.64 -2.98 32.65
CA ALA A 14 4.81 -2.03 33.38
C ALA A 14 5.60 -1.26 34.44
N LYS A 15 6.44 -1.94 35.21
CA LYS A 15 7.26 -1.34 36.26
C LYS A 15 8.37 -0.42 35.75
N ARG A 16 8.88 -0.65 34.53
CA ARG A 16 9.85 0.25 33.88
C ARG A 16 9.22 1.50 33.28
N LEU A 17 7.91 1.45 33.03
CA LEU A 17 7.15 2.54 32.40
C LEU A 17 6.37 3.37 33.42
N SER A 18 6.10 2.81 34.63
CA SER A 18 5.32 3.47 35.68
C SER A 18 6.05 4.58 36.42
N GLY A 19 7.20 5.03 35.89
CA GLY A 19 7.80 6.25 36.43
C GLY A 19 6.92 7.51 36.29
N HIS A 20 5.85 7.48 35.44
CA HIS A 20 5.01 8.68 35.20
C HIS A 20 3.55 8.45 34.77
N LEU A 21 3.00 7.23 34.82
CA LEU A 21 1.55 7.03 34.57
C LEU A 21 1.06 5.79 35.32
N GLU A 22 0.17 5.98 36.28
CA GLU A 22 -0.63 4.91 36.87
C GLU A 22 -1.59 4.38 35.80
N VAL A 23 -1.33 3.19 35.28
CA VAL A 23 -2.24 2.46 34.41
C VAL A 23 -2.76 1.26 35.18
N GLU A 24 -4.06 1.23 35.45
CA GLU A 24 -4.71 0.05 36.03
C GLU A 24 -4.44 -1.20 35.18
N PRO A 25 -4.14 -2.35 35.81
CA PRO A 25 -3.95 -3.60 35.06
C PRO A 25 -5.25 -3.98 34.34
N PRO A 26 -5.21 -4.38 33.08
CA PRO A 26 -6.40 -4.80 32.35
C PRO A 26 -7.02 -6.04 32.97
N ASP A 27 -8.36 -6.10 32.97
CA ASP A 27 -9.18 -7.23 33.40
C ASP A 27 -8.70 -8.54 32.73
N ASP A 28 -8.40 -9.57 33.54
CA ASP A 28 -7.88 -10.88 33.10
C ASP A 28 -8.83 -11.63 32.12
N ARG A 29 -10.04 -11.10 31.90
CA ARG A 29 -11.06 -11.68 31.02
C ARG A 29 -10.90 -11.35 29.55
N LEU A 30 -10.06 -10.37 29.20
CA LEU A 30 -9.78 -9.98 27.81
C LEU A 30 -8.29 -9.69 27.63
N TYR A 31 -7.48 -10.75 27.50
CA TYR A 31 -6.08 -10.59 27.15
C TYR A 31 -5.97 -10.07 25.69
N ILE A 32 -5.54 -8.83 25.53
CA ILE A 32 -5.21 -8.24 24.23
C ILE A 32 -3.69 -8.23 24.10
N GLU A 33 -3.18 -9.05 23.18
CA GLU A 33 -1.74 -9.11 22.89
C GLU A 33 -1.24 -7.75 22.40
N THR A 34 -0.19 -7.23 23.04
CA THR A 34 0.49 -6.02 22.59
C THR A 34 1.45 -6.33 21.45
N LEU A 35 1.81 -5.30 20.67
CA LEU A 35 2.81 -5.45 19.60
C LEU A 35 4.15 -5.93 20.17
N GLY A 36 4.56 -5.42 21.34
CA GLY A 36 5.81 -5.82 21.97
C GLY A 36 5.84 -7.31 22.38
N GLU A 37 4.74 -7.83 22.91
CA GLU A 37 4.59 -9.24 23.26
C GLU A 37 4.60 -10.13 22.00
N ARG A 38 3.89 -9.72 20.94
CA ARG A 38 3.85 -10.45 19.68
C ARG A 38 5.21 -10.56 19.00
N LEU A 39 5.95 -9.46 18.94
CA LEU A 39 7.32 -9.44 18.40
C LEU A 39 8.24 -10.34 19.22
N ALA A 40 8.16 -10.29 20.55
CA ALA A 40 8.95 -11.15 21.43
C ALA A 40 8.62 -12.64 21.24
N ASN A 41 7.34 -12.98 21.12
CA ASN A 41 6.88 -14.35 20.85
C ASN A 41 7.36 -14.89 19.50
N ALA A 42 7.49 -14.00 18.49
CA ALA A 42 8.03 -14.32 17.17
C ALA A 42 9.58 -14.30 17.11
N GLY A 43 10.26 -14.06 18.24
CA GLY A 43 11.73 -13.98 18.29
C GLY A 43 12.31 -12.67 17.75
N VAL A 44 11.48 -11.67 17.44
CA VAL A 44 11.92 -10.37 16.97
C VAL A 44 12.29 -9.48 18.16
N SER A 45 13.56 -9.09 18.26
CA SER A 45 14.01 -8.22 19.33
C SER A 45 13.53 -6.77 19.14
N ARG A 46 13.34 -6.03 20.26
CA ARG A 46 13.04 -4.59 20.23
C ARG A 46 14.08 -3.82 19.40
N ARG A 47 15.35 -4.25 19.46
CA ARG A 47 16.45 -3.63 18.70
C ARG A 47 16.29 -3.87 17.19
N SER A 48 15.89 -5.08 16.78
CA SER A 48 15.63 -5.39 15.36
C SER A 48 14.44 -4.60 14.84
N PHE A 49 13.35 -4.54 15.59
CA PHE A 49 12.19 -3.73 15.24
C PHE A 49 12.52 -2.22 15.16
N MET A 50 13.31 -1.71 16.12
CA MET A 50 13.79 -0.32 16.09
C MET A 50 14.63 -0.06 14.84
N LYS A 51 15.59 -0.94 14.49
CA LYS A 51 16.42 -0.80 13.30
C LYS A 51 15.58 -0.79 12.03
N TYR A 52 14.58 -1.66 11.95
CA TYR A 52 13.64 -1.67 10.84
C TYR A 52 12.89 -0.35 10.72
N CYS A 53 12.28 0.12 11.79
CA CYS A 53 11.57 1.41 11.81
C CYS A 53 12.50 2.58 11.49
N MET A 54 13.77 2.55 11.93
CA MET A 54 14.78 3.55 11.57
C MET A 54 15.12 3.51 10.08
N GLY A 55 15.26 2.33 9.47
CA GLY A 55 15.48 2.20 8.03
C GLY A 55 14.31 2.75 7.23
N VAL A 56 13.07 2.43 7.63
CA VAL A 56 11.85 2.93 6.97
C VAL A 56 11.62 4.41 7.28
N SER A 57 12.11 4.96 8.40
CA SER A 57 11.90 6.36 8.78
C SER A 57 12.49 7.35 7.78
N ALA A 58 13.62 7.03 7.17
CA ALA A 58 14.24 7.86 6.13
C ALA A 58 13.30 8.00 4.92
N ILE A 59 12.62 6.90 4.56
CA ILE A 59 11.66 6.86 3.45
C ILE A 59 10.35 7.58 3.83
N MET A 60 9.96 7.51 5.12
CA MET A 60 8.72 8.12 5.62
C MET A 60 8.87 9.60 6.00
N ALA A 61 10.04 10.21 5.79
CA ALA A 61 10.34 11.59 6.21
C ALA A 61 10.04 11.84 7.72
N ILE A 62 10.19 10.81 8.56
CA ILE A 62 10.05 10.92 10.01
C ILE A 62 11.43 11.25 10.59
N PRO A 63 11.57 12.33 11.38
CA PRO A 63 12.83 12.62 12.03
C PRO A 63 13.30 11.44 12.89
N THR A 64 14.52 10.98 12.67
CA THR A 64 15.09 9.81 13.36
C THR A 64 15.12 9.98 14.88
N SER A 65 15.20 11.22 15.36
CA SER A 65 15.13 11.57 16.78
C SER A 65 13.79 11.23 17.44
N LEU A 66 12.69 11.17 16.67
CA LEU A 66 11.37 10.82 17.17
C LEU A 66 11.12 9.31 17.18
N MET A 67 11.87 8.54 16.39
CA MET A 67 11.63 7.10 16.23
C MET A 67 11.65 6.30 17.53
N PRO A 68 12.61 6.51 18.46
CA PRO A 68 12.60 5.76 19.72
C PRO A 68 11.29 5.91 20.51
N LYS A 69 10.76 7.13 20.60
CA LYS A 69 9.49 7.41 21.29
C LYS A 69 8.29 6.79 20.58
N LEU A 70 8.24 6.88 19.24
CA LEU A 70 7.16 6.31 18.45
C LEU A 70 7.14 4.78 18.52
N VAL A 71 8.31 4.14 18.44
CA VAL A 71 8.44 2.69 18.54
C VAL A 71 8.07 2.22 19.94
N GLU A 72 8.54 2.89 20.98
CA GLU A 72 8.19 2.55 22.36
C GLU A 72 6.68 2.63 22.60
N ALA A 73 6.05 3.72 22.17
CA ALA A 73 4.60 3.87 22.24
C ALA A 73 3.86 2.80 21.41
N ALA A 74 4.36 2.41 20.24
CA ALA A 74 3.76 1.38 19.42
C ALA A 74 3.83 -0.01 20.07
N LEU A 75 4.94 -0.35 20.70
CA LEU A 75 5.16 -1.64 21.37
C LEU A 75 4.15 -1.93 22.51
N LEU A 76 3.62 -0.88 23.11
CA LEU A 76 2.63 -0.97 24.19
C LEU A 76 1.18 -1.07 23.69
N ARG A 77 0.95 -0.83 22.41
CA ARG A 77 -0.40 -0.88 21.83
C ARG A 77 -0.79 -2.31 21.46
N PRO A 78 -2.11 -2.59 21.39
CA PRO A 78 -2.60 -3.82 20.77
C PRO A 78 -2.06 -4.00 19.37
N VAL A 79 -1.83 -5.25 18.98
CA VAL A 79 -1.46 -5.59 17.60
C VAL A 79 -2.52 -5.04 16.65
N THR A 80 -2.07 -4.43 15.56
CA THR A 80 -3.00 -3.87 14.57
C THR A 80 -3.60 -4.99 13.75
N SER A 81 -4.90 -5.19 13.90
CA SER A 81 -5.69 -6.13 13.10
C SER A 81 -5.83 -5.61 11.66
N VAL A 82 -5.67 -6.48 10.69
CA VAL A 82 -5.82 -6.22 9.26
C VAL A 82 -6.82 -7.20 8.66
N VAL A 83 -7.79 -6.65 7.95
CA VAL A 83 -8.68 -7.41 7.07
C VAL A 83 -8.29 -7.05 5.64
N TYR A 84 -7.83 -8.02 4.87
CA TYR A 84 -7.44 -7.85 3.47
C TYR A 84 -8.54 -8.42 2.57
N LEU A 85 -9.14 -7.59 1.72
CA LEU A 85 -10.15 -7.99 0.75
C LEU A 85 -9.62 -7.79 -0.66
N SER A 86 -9.78 -8.79 -1.51
CA SER A 86 -9.44 -8.75 -2.93
C SER A 86 -10.73 -8.74 -3.76
N PHE A 87 -10.81 -7.85 -4.77
CA PHE A 87 -11.96 -7.75 -5.66
C PHE A 87 -11.55 -8.04 -7.11
N GLN A 88 -11.83 -7.16 -8.07
CA GLN A 88 -11.35 -7.33 -9.44
C GLN A 88 -9.87 -6.94 -9.53
N GLU A 89 -8.99 -7.90 -9.40
CA GLU A 89 -7.55 -7.73 -9.32
C GLU A 89 -6.79 -8.89 -10.03
N CYS A 90 -5.48 -8.84 -10.03
CA CYS A 90 -4.59 -9.84 -10.64
C CYS A 90 -3.64 -10.51 -9.63
N THR A 91 -3.88 -10.36 -8.34
CA THR A 91 -3.03 -10.81 -7.21
C THR A 91 -1.69 -10.05 -7.08
N GLY A 92 -1.29 -9.25 -8.08
CA GLY A 92 0.01 -8.56 -8.08
C GLY A 92 0.23 -7.62 -6.90
N CYS A 93 -0.82 -6.98 -6.37
CA CYS A 93 -0.72 -6.10 -5.21
C CYS A 93 -0.43 -6.87 -3.92
N LEU A 94 -1.09 -8.01 -3.72
CA LEU A 94 -0.84 -8.89 -2.58
C LEU A 94 0.53 -9.55 -2.70
N GLU A 95 0.91 -10.01 -3.89
CA GLU A 95 2.23 -10.56 -4.17
C GLU A 95 3.35 -9.54 -3.90
N SER A 96 3.14 -8.27 -4.29
CA SER A 96 4.05 -7.19 -3.94
C SER A 96 4.15 -7.00 -2.42
N LEU A 97 3.03 -7.05 -1.69
CA LEU A 97 3.03 -6.93 -0.23
C LEU A 97 3.84 -8.06 0.43
N VAL A 98 3.66 -9.30 0.00
CA VAL A 98 4.41 -10.43 0.58
C VAL A 98 5.87 -10.47 0.13
N ASN A 99 6.21 -9.74 -0.93
CA ASN A 99 7.58 -9.59 -1.42
C ASN A 99 8.37 -8.45 -0.73
N VAL A 100 7.96 -8.03 0.46
CA VAL A 100 8.73 -7.10 1.31
C VAL A 100 9.89 -7.84 1.95
N PHE A 101 10.89 -8.20 1.16
CA PHE A 101 12.08 -8.88 1.67
C PHE A 101 13.12 -7.90 2.23
N PRO A 102 14.01 -8.36 3.12
CA PRO A 102 15.11 -7.56 3.57
C PRO A 102 16.00 -7.21 2.37
N ASN A 103 16.20 -5.93 2.15
CA ASN A 103 17.32 -5.48 1.33
C ASN A 103 18.58 -6.11 1.94
N THR A 104 19.29 -6.92 1.14
CA THR A 104 20.49 -7.65 1.56
C THR A 104 21.61 -6.76 2.09
N GLN A 105 21.51 -5.45 1.90
CA GLN A 105 22.38 -4.44 2.49
C GLN A 105 22.23 -4.31 4.02
N TYR A 106 21.06 -4.63 4.56
CA TYR A 106 20.81 -4.65 5.99
C TYR A 106 20.65 -6.10 6.44
N LYS A 107 21.73 -6.76 6.78
CA LYS A 107 21.77 -8.09 7.42
C LYS A 107 21.03 -8.07 8.77
N THR A 108 19.71 -7.94 8.73
CA THR A 108 18.83 -8.04 9.90
C THR A 108 17.85 -9.16 9.66
N ASP A 109 17.62 -9.94 10.69
CA ASP A 109 16.63 -11.00 10.76
C ASP A 109 15.37 -10.64 9.96
N SER A 110 14.96 -11.50 9.06
CA SER A 110 14.02 -11.30 7.96
C SER A 110 12.91 -10.26 8.22
N ILE A 111 12.92 -9.18 7.45
CA ILE A 111 11.91 -8.08 7.49
C ILE A 111 10.48 -8.60 7.25
N GLU A 112 10.32 -9.68 6.47
CA GLU A 112 9.07 -10.44 6.32
C GLU A 112 8.42 -10.70 7.67
N ASN A 113 9.19 -11.21 8.61
CA ASN A 113 8.71 -11.52 9.93
C ASN A 113 8.32 -10.25 10.72
N ILE A 114 8.96 -9.11 10.46
CA ILE A 114 8.68 -7.89 11.23
C ILE A 114 7.34 -7.28 10.82
N LEU A 115 7.07 -7.09 9.52
CA LEU A 115 5.81 -6.50 9.09
C LEU A 115 4.64 -7.44 9.35
N LEU A 116 4.74 -8.71 8.94
CA LEU A 116 3.69 -9.70 9.16
C LEU A 116 3.48 -10.01 10.65
N THR A 117 4.54 -9.88 11.46
CA THR A 117 4.43 -10.02 12.91
C THR A 117 3.84 -8.76 13.57
N ALA A 118 4.18 -7.57 13.06
CA ALA A 118 3.65 -6.31 13.56
C ALA A 118 2.17 -6.08 13.22
N LEU A 119 1.64 -6.83 12.26
CA LEU A 119 0.24 -6.84 11.87
C LEU A 119 -0.39 -8.18 12.24
N SER A 120 -1.65 -8.19 12.61
CA SER A 120 -2.47 -9.40 12.66
C SER A 120 -3.28 -9.47 11.39
N LEU A 121 -2.85 -10.26 10.41
CA LEU A 121 -3.64 -10.54 9.22
C LEU A 121 -4.77 -11.49 9.61
N ASP A 122 -5.88 -10.90 10.08
CA ASP A 122 -7.01 -11.66 10.62
C ASP A 122 -7.87 -12.28 9.51
N TYR A 123 -7.81 -11.71 8.31
CA TYR A 123 -8.45 -12.25 7.12
C TYR A 123 -7.70 -11.87 5.85
N SER A 124 -7.46 -12.85 5.00
CA SER A 124 -7.07 -12.72 3.59
C SER A 124 -7.42 -14.04 2.89
N GLU A 125 -8.30 -14.03 1.91
CA GLU A 125 -8.70 -15.24 1.21
C GLU A 125 -7.55 -15.98 0.55
N THR A 126 -6.50 -15.27 0.15
CA THR A 126 -5.35 -15.85 -0.57
C THR A 126 -4.29 -16.42 0.36
N LEU A 127 -4.09 -15.82 1.55
CA LEU A 127 -2.99 -16.16 2.46
C LEU A 127 -3.41 -16.98 3.68
N MET A 128 -4.71 -17.04 3.98
CA MET A 128 -5.20 -17.76 5.15
C MET A 128 -5.34 -19.27 4.89
N ALA A 129 -5.11 -20.10 5.91
CA ALA A 129 -5.33 -21.54 5.83
C ALA A 129 -6.80 -21.97 5.82
N PRO A 130 -7.72 -21.34 6.60
CA PRO A 130 -9.14 -21.67 6.58
C PRO A 130 -9.78 -21.41 5.21
N SER A 131 -10.79 -22.21 4.87
CA SER A 131 -11.60 -22.06 3.66
C SER A 131 -13.09 -22.20 3.96
N GLY A 132 -13.97 -21.88 3.00
CA GLY A 132 -15.43 -22.01 3.13
C GLY A 132 -15.99 -21.28 4.37
N ASP A 133 -16.84 -21.96 5.13
CA ASP A 133 -17.51 -21.39 6.32
C ASP A 133 -16.52 -20.93 7.40
N GLN A 134 -15.37 -21.59 7.53
CA GLN A 134 -14.34 -21.18 8.48
C GLN A 134 -13.70 -19.85 8.09
N ALA A 135 -13.44 -19.63 6.81
CA ALA A 135 -12.93 -18.35 6.31
C ALA A 135 -13.95 -17.23 6.50
N GLU A 136 -15.24 -17.49 6.18
CA GLU A 136 -16.32 -16.53 6.39
C GLU A 136 -16.49 -16.16 7.86
N LYS A 137 -16.40 -17.17 8.77
CA LYS A 137 -16.42 -16.92 10.20
C LYS A 137 -15.24 -16.05 10.64
N SER A 138 -14.04 -16.35 10.17
CA SER A 138 -12.83 -15.56 10.46
C SER A 138 -12.99 -14.10 10.03
N ARG A 139 -13.53 -13.86 8.81
CA ARG A 139 -13.84 -12.52 8.33
C ARG A 139 -14.87 -11.80 9.21
N ALA A 140 -15.96 -12.49 9.56
CA ALA A 140 -17.00 -11.92 10.41
C ALA A 140 -16.47 -11.55 11.79
N ASP A 141 -15.68 -12.44 12.41
CA ASP A 141 -15.06 -12.22 13.71
C ASP A 141 -14.07 -11.04 13.68
N ALA A 142 -13.26 -10.94 12.62
CA ALA A 142 -12.32 -9.83 12.42
C ALA A 142 -13.05 -8.48 12.28
N ILE A 143 -14.12 -8.42 11.50
CA ILE A 143 -14.96 -7.22 11.34
C ILE A 143 -15.65 -6.84 12.65
N ALA A 144 -16.08 -7.80 13.44
CA ALA A 144 -16.76 -7.57 14.73
C ALA A 144 -15.82 -6.96 15.79
N LYS A 145 -14.50 -7.21 15.72
CA LYS A 145 -13.49 -6.64 16.63
C LYS A 145 -13.42 -5.11 16.58
N LYS A 146 -13.84 -4.47 15.49
CA LYS A 146 -13.72 -3.02 15.22
C LYS A 146 -12.27 -2.51 15.21
N ASN A 147 -12.07 -1.26 14.81
CA ASN A 147 -10.78 -0.57 14.84
C ASN A 147 -9.62 -1.27 14.10
N PHE A 148 -9.92 -2.10 13.12
CA PHE A 148 -8.95 -2.73 12.24
C PHE A 148 -8.61 -1.83 11.03
N VAL A 149 -7.51 -2.13 10.36
CA VAL A 149 -7.18 -1.57 9.05
C VAL A 149 -7.78 -2.46 7.97
N LEU A 150 -8.65 -1.89 7.15
CA LEU A 150 -9.18 -2.54 5.97
C LEU A 150 -8.24 -2.27 4.81
N VAL A 151 -7.52 -3.28 4.36
CA VAL A 151 -6.72 -3.24 3.14
C VAL A 151 -7.54 -3.84 2.01
N VAL A 152 -7.57 -3.16 0.89
CA VAL A 152 -8.36 -3.59 -0.27
C VAL A 152 -7.51 -3.50 -1.52
N ASP A 153 -7.41 -4.57 -2.28
CA ASP A 153 -6.95 -4.54 -3.66
C ASP A 153 -8.08 -4.85 -4.64
N GLY A 154 -7.85 -4.49 -5.92
CA GLY A 154 -8.86 -4.65 -6.94
C GLY A 154 -9.94 -3.57 -6.97
N ALA A 155 -10.58 -3.42 -8.13
CA ALA A 155 -11.69 -2.50 -8.35
C ALA A 155 -13.02 -3.16 -8.00
N ILE A 156 -14.02 -2.34 -7.68
CA ILE A 156 -15.37 -2.82 -7.38
C ILE A 156 -16.23 -2.74 -8.65
N PRO A 157 -16.78 -3.86 -9.13
CA PRO A 157 -17.78 -3.81 -10.19
C PRO A 157 -19.08 -3.17 -9.66
N ASP A 158 -19.61 -2.18 -10.40
CA ASP A 158 -20.81 -1.43 -10.01
C ASP A 158 -22.00 -1.65 -10.95
N ASP A 159 -21.79 -2.25 -12.12
CA ASP A 159 -22.90 -2.55 -13.02
C ASP A 159 -23.90 -3.51 -12.37
N LYS A 160 -25.18 -3.14 -12.37
CA LYS A 160 -26.25 -3.89 -11.70
C LYS A 160 -25.93 -4.23 -10.22
N GLY A 161 -25.25 -3.33 -9.51
CA GLY A 161 -24.81 -3.57 -8.14
C GLY A 161 -23.69 -4.61 -8.01
N GLY A 162 -22.95 -4.85 -9.10
CA GLY A 162 -21.84 -5.81 -9.16
C GLY A 162 -22.27 -7.27 -9.34
N ALA A 163 -23.57 -7.54 -9.40
CA ALA A 163 -24.09 -8.90 -9.56
C ALA A 163 -23.64 -9.51 -10.91
N GLY A 164 -23.08 -10.71 -10.83
CA GLY A 164 -22.58 -11.44 -12.01
C GLY A 164 -21.14 -11.14 -12.41
N PHE A 165 -20.48 -10.16 -11.78
CA PHE A 165 -19.08 -9.82 -12.07
C PHE A 165 -18.11 -10.14 -10.94
N PHE A 166 -18.60 -10.12 -9.71
CA PHE A 166 -17.85 -10.56 -8.53
C PHE A 166 -18.82 -11.02 -7.45
N ILE A 167 -18.71 -12.28 -7.07
CA ILE A 167 -19.48 -12.90 -5.98
C ILE A 167 -18.51 -13.71 -5.11
N GLN A 168 -18.53 -13.46 -3.81
CA GLN A 168 -17.82 -14.26 -2.81
C GLN A 168 -18.79 -14.62 -1.70
N SER A 169 -18.94 -15.91 -1.44
CA SER A 169 -19.90 -16.43 -0.43
C SER A 169 -21.32 -15.85 -0.58
N GLY A 170 -21.78 -15.73 -1.83
CA GLY A 170 -23.12 -15.22 -2.17
C GLY A 170 -23.27 -13.70 -2.03
N LYS A 171 -22.20 -12.94 -1.78
CA LYS A 171 -22.23 -11.48 -1.61
C LYS A 171 -21.45 -10.80 -2.73
N THR A 172 -21.97 -9.66 -3.19
CA THR A 172 -21.26 -8.81 -4.16
C THR A 172 -20.10 -8.06 -3.49
N GLY A 173 -19.14 -7.56 -4.29
CA GLY A 173 -18.04 -6.74 -3.79
C GLY A 173 -18.53 -5.51 -3.03
N LEU A 174 -19.58 -4.84 -3.50
CA LEU A 174 -20.19 -3.71 -2.80
C LEU A 174 -20.72 -4.09 -1.40
N GLN A 175 -21.37 -5.25 -1.29
CA GLN A 175 -21.89 -5.74 0.00
C GLN A 175 -20.76 -6.07 0.97
N LEU A 176 -19.69 -6.72 0.49
CA LEU A 176 -18.51 -7.06 1.28
C LEU A 176 -17.77 -5.82 1.75
N LEU A 177 -17.51 -4.88 0.84
CA LEU A 177 -16.86 -3.62 1.19
C LEU A 177 -17.67 -2.83 2.21
N LYS A 178 -18.99 -2.72 2.03
CA LYS A 178 -19.86 -1.99 2.95
C LYS A 178 -19.82 -2.58 4.36
N ALA A 179 -19.92 -3.90 4.46
CA ALA A 179 -19.86 -4.60 5.74
C ALA A 179 -18.53 -4.37 6.46
N ALA A 180 -17.41 -4.54 5.77
CA ALA A 180 -16.07 -4.35 6.33
C ALA A 180 -15.80 -2.87 6.69
N ALA A 181 -16.15 -1.95 5.81
CA ALA A 181 -15.90 -0.53 6.03
C ALA A 181 -16.66 0.05 7.23
N THR A 182 -17.78 -0.58 7.67
CA THR A 182 -18.56 -0.11 8.82
C THR A 182 -17.68 0.10 10.05
N ASN A 183 -16.85 -0.87 10.39
CA ASN A 183 -16.06 -0.90 11.63
C ASN A 183 -14.56 -0.60 11.41
N ALA A 184 -14.12 -0.40 10.19
CA ALA A 184 -12.73 -0.10 9.88
C ALA A 184 -12.32 1.29 10.40
N ALA A 185 -11.16 1.38 11.05
CA ALA A 185 -10.55 2.63 11.49
C ALA A 185 -9.90 3.38 10.32
N LEU A 186 -9.38 2.65 9.36
CA LEU A 186 -8.73 3.14 8.15
C LEU A 186 -9.04 2.21 6.99
N VAL A 187 -9.16 2.75 5.79
CA VAL A 187 -9.20 1.99 4.54
C VAL A 187 -7.93 2.29 3.75
N VAL A 188 -7.22 1.28 3.31
CA VAL A 188 -6.03 1.40 2.45
C VAL A 188 -6.34 0.71 1.12
N SER A 189 -6.44 1.48 0.06
CA SER A 189 -6.62 0.98 -1.30
C SER A 189 -5.24 0.67 -1.88
N VAL A 190 -4.91 -0.60 -2.05
CA VAL A 190 -3.61 -1.03 -2.58
C VAL A 190 -3.75 -1.34 -4.07
N GLY A 191 -2.89 -0.72 -4.85
CA GLY A 191 -2.92 -0.82 -6.31
C GLY A 191 -3.82 0.22 -6.98
N THR A 192 -3.52 0.46 -8.25
CA THR A 192 -4.28 1.43 -9.06
C THR A 192 -5.71 0.99 -9.31
N CYS A 193 -5.98 -0.33 -9.32
CA CYS A 193 -7.34 -0.86 -9.43
C CYS A 193 -8.21 -0.42 -8.24
N ALA A 194 -7.76 -0.63 -7.02
CA ALA A 194 -8.47 -0.19 -5.82
C ALA A 194 -8.52 1.33 -5.69
N SER A 195 -7.44 2.02 -6.06
CA SER A 195 -7.32 3.48 -5.90
C SER A 195 -8.19 4.26 -6.89
N PHE A 196 -8.27 3.80 -8.16
CA PHE A 196 -8.84 4.58 -9.26
C PHE A 196 -9.70 3.77 -10.24
N GLY A 197 -9.87 2.47 -10.03
CA GLY A 197 -10.54 1.56 -10.96
C GLY A 197 -9.60 0.69 -11.80
N GLY A 198 -8.46 1.24 -12.20
CA GLY A 198 -7.40 0.51 -12.89
C GLY A 198 -7.82 -0.19 -14.20
N LEU A 199 -7.11 -1.25 -14.54
CA LEU A 199 -7.40 -2.03 -15.76
C LEU A 199 -8.84 -2.56 -15.80
N PRO A 200 -9.49 -3.00 -14.70
CA PRO A 200 -10.90 -3.39 -14.74
C PRO A 200 -11.85 -2.25 -15.17
N ALA A 201 -11.47 -1.00 -14.94
CA ALA A 201 -12.25 0.17 -15.35
C ALA A 201 -11.97 0.61 -16.80
N ALA A 202 -11.09 -0.08 -17.53
CA ALA A 202 -10.77 0.26 -18.90
C ALA A 202 -12.03 0.22 -19.80
N LYS A 203 -12.16 1.26 -20.64
CA LYS A 203 -13.32 1.44 -21.51
C LYS A 203 -13.22 0.53 -22.72
N GLY A 204 -14.30 -0.18 -22.96
CA GLY A 204 -14.48 -0.92 -24.21
C GLY A 204 -14.86 -0.01 -25.39
N PRO A 205 -15.15 -0.58 -26.58
CA PRO A 205 -15.51 0.19 -27.78
C PRO A 205 -16.74 1.10 -27.62
N ASN A 206 -17.62 0.80 -26.67
CA ASN A 206 -18.81 1.59 -26.32
C ASN A 206 -18.52 2.74 -25.32
N GLY A 207 -17.26 2.98 -24.98
CA GLY A 207 -16.86 4.03 -24.05
C GLY A 207 -17.11 3.71 -22.57
N LEU A 208 -17.56 2.49 -22.24
CA LEU A 208 -17.83 2.05 -20.88
C LEU A 208 -16.97 0.84 -20.52
N SER A 209 -16.57 0.74 -19.26
CA SER A 209 -15.99 -0.48 -18.75
C SER A 209 -17.07 -1.58 -18.71
N PRO A 210 -16.74 -2.84 -19.09
CA PRO A 210 -17.71 -3.93 -19.10
C PRO A 210 -18.41 -4.17 -17.77
N THR A 211 -17.71 -3.96 -16.66
CA THR A 211 -18.23 -4.18 -15.30
C THR A 211 -18.57 -2.87 -14.60
N ARG A 212 -18.33 -1.72 -15.25
CA ARG A 212 -18.37 -0.38 -14.63
C ARG A 212 -17.55 -0.33 -13.34
N ALA A 213 -16.39 -0.94 -13.37
CA ALA A 213 -15.52 -0.99 -12.20
C ALA A 213 -15.17 0.42 -11.71
N ILE A 214 -15.26 0.61 -10.39
CA ILE A 214 -15.00 1.89 -9.71
C ILE A 214 -13.95 1.72 -8.62
N SER A 215 -13.39 2.83 -8.17
CA SER A 215 -12.46 2.86 -7.05
C SER A 215 -13.15 2.53 -5.73
N ILE A 216 -12.36 2.11 -4.73
CA ILE A 216 -12.85 1.92 -3.36
C ILE A 216 -13.44 3.22 -2.79
N LYS A 217 -12.79 4.36 -3.06
CA LYS A 217 -13.30 5.66 -2.58
C LYS A 217 -14.64 6.02 -3.20
N ASP A 218 -14.85 5.73 -4.48
CA ASP A 218 -16.12 6.01 -5.13
C ASP A 218 -17.22 5.05 -4.68
N ALA A 219 -16.88 3.77 -4.47
CA ALA A 219 -17.80 2.81 -3.86
C ALA A 219 -18.23 3.26 -2.45
N LEU A 220 -17.30 3.73 -1.62
CA LEU A 220 -17.64 4.27 -0.30
C LEU A 220 -18.51 5.53 -0.39
N LYS A 221 -18.25 6.41 -1.36
CA LYS A 221 -19.11 7.59 -1.60
C LYS A 221 -20.54 7.20 -2.00
N SER A 222 -20.68 6.17 -2.83
CA SER A 222 -22.01 5.70 -3.27
C SER A 222 -22.89 5.20 -2.14
N PHE A 223 -22.27 4.70 -1.04
CA PHE A 223 -23.02 4.28 0.15
C PHE A 223 -23.57 5.45 0.96
N GLY A 224 -23.03 6.66 0.79
CA GLY A 224 -23.43 7.85 1.52
C GLY A 224 -23.10 7.83 3.02
N GLY A 225 -23.60 8.82 3.76
CA GLY A 225 -23.44 8.92 5.20
C GLY A 225 -22.00 8.82 5.68
N THR A 226 -21.77 8.07 6.74
CA THR A 226 -20.43 7.89 7.35
C THR A 226 -19.43 7.17 6.46
N TYR A 227 -19.88 6.41 5.45
CA TYR A 227 -18.99 5.74 4.50
C TYR A 227 -18.29 6.75 3.58
N ALA A 228 -19.00 7.76 3.10
CA ALA A 228 -18.44 8.79 2.22
C ALA A 228 -17.31 9.58 2.88
N THR A 229 -17.31 9.70 4.20
CA THR A 229 -16.30 10.40 4.99
C THR A 229 -15.21 9.51 5.57
N LYS A 230 -15.22 8.19 5.27
CA LYS A 230 -14.16 7.28 5.70
C LYS A 230 -12.79 7.76 5.23
N LYS A 231 -11.80 7.65 6.13
CA LYS A 231 -10.40 7.90 5.79
C LYS A 231 -9.92 6.82 4.84
N VAL A 232 -9.48 7.23 3.67
CA VAL A 232 -8.91 6.36 2.64
C VAL A 232 -7.50 6.82 2.35
N ILE A 233 -6.57 5.89 2.26
CA ILE A 233 -5.22 6.11 1.73
C ILE A 233 -5.10 5.29 0.45
N ASN A 234 -4.74 5.93 -0.64
CA ASN A 234 -4.46 5.27 -1.91
C ASN A 234 -2.96 4.97 -2.01
N VAL A 235 -2.61 3.72 -2.16
CA VAL A 235 -1.25 3.25 -2.46
C VAL A 235 -1.27 2.75 -3.89
N SER A 236 -1.23 3.70 -4.85
CA SER A 236 -1.38 3.39 -6.27
C SER A 236 -0.08 2.86 -6.89
N GLY A 237 -0.22 2.10 -7.96
CA GLY A 237 0.82 1.40 -8.70
C GLY A 237 0.23 0.11 -9.27
N CYS A 238 0.87 -0.48 -10.29
CA CYS A 238 0.35 -1.70 -10.90
C CYS A 238 1.47 -2.76 -11.08
N PRO A 239 1.80 -3.45 -9.98
CA PRO A 239 1.43 -3.21 -8.56
C PRO A 239 2.19 -2.02 -7.95
N PRO A 240 1.86 -1.57 -6.72
CA PRO A 240 2.71 -0.65 -5.96
C PRO A 240 4.01 -1.31 -5.53
N ILE A 241 5.02 -0.50 -5.28
CA ILE A 241 6.29 -0.97 -4.70
C ILE A 241 6.03 -1.53 -3.29
N ALA A 242 6.61 -2.68 -2.98
CA ALA A 242 6.41 -3.38 -1.71
C ALA A 242 6.69 -2.48 -0.49
N GLU A 243 7.78 -1.72 -0.52
CA GLU A 243 8.19 -0.80 0.54
C GLU A 243 7.23 0.38 0.71
N VAL A 244 6.55 0.79 -0.35
CA VAL A 244 5.50 1.85 -0.28
C VAL A 244 4.26 1.35 0.45
N ILE A 245 3.84 0.10 0.19
CA ILE A 245 2.74 -0.54 0.91
C ILE A 245 3.12 -0.69 2.39
N ALA A 246 4.27 -1.32 2.65
CA ALA A 246 4.77 -1.58 4.00
C ALA A 246 4.99 -0.29 4.79
N GLY A 247 5.63 0.72 4.19
CA GLY A 247 5.89 2.01 4.81
C GLY A 247 4.60 2.74 5.19
N THR A 248 3.57 2.66 4.35
CA THR A 248 2.25 3.25 4.65
C THR A 248 1.60 2.58 5.86
N LEU A 249 1.63 1.25 5.94
CA LEU A 249 1.08 0.49 7.06
C LEU A 249 1.86 0.73 8.35
N ILE A 250 3.20 0.73 8.29
CA ILE A 250 4.08 1.03 9.44
C ILE A 250 3.87 2.45 9.93
N TYR A 251 3.73 3.43 9.01
CA TYR A 251 3.41 4.80 9.41
C TYR A 251 2.13 4.86 10.26
N TRP A 252 1.09 4.14 9.85
CA TRP A 252 -0.15 4.03 10.62
C TRP A 252 0.03 3.34 11.97
N ILE A 253 0.80 2.23 12.01
CA ILE A 253 1.09 1.52 13.27
C ILE A 253 1.74 2.46 14.28
N LEU A 254 2.75 3.20 13.84
CA LEU A 254 3.54 4.09 14.69
C LEU A 254 2.75 5.33 15.13
N ASN A 255 2.00 5.95 14.23
CA ASN A 255 1.41 7.27 14.47
C ASN A 255 -0.10 7.23 14.77
N LYS A 256 -0.82 6.17 14.39
CA LYS A 256 -2.30 6.08 14.42
C LYS A 256 -2.99 7.25 13.69
N LYS A 257 -2.28 7.84 12.76
CA LYS A 257 -2.74 8.93 11.88
C LYS A 257 -2.32 8.63 10.45
N ALA A 258 -3.12 9.08 9.49
CA ALA A 258 -2.72 9.05 8.09
C ALA A 258 -1.52 9.99 7.88
N PRO A 259 -0.58 9.65 6.97
CA PRO A 259 0.44 10.59 6.53
C PRO A 259 -0.19 11.79 5.80
N SER A 260 0.62 12.80 5.47
CA SER A 260 0.20 13.85 4.55
C SER A 260 -0.12 13.25 3.18
N LEU A 261 -1.29 13.56 2.64
CA LEU A 261 -1.78 13.02 1.38
C LEU A 261 -1.83 14.11 0.29
N ASP A 262 -1.63 13.69 -0.96
CA ASP A 262 -1.89 14.52 -2.13
C ASP A 262 -3.39 14.58 -2.48
N SER A 263 -3.75 15.26 -3.58
CA SER A 263 -5.13 15.36 -4.07
C SER A 263 -5.76 14.01 -4.46
N ASN A 264 -4.93 13.03 -4.80
CA ASN A 264 -5.32 11.66 -5.13
C ASN A 264 -5.33 10.73 -3.92
N LEU A 265 -5.23 11.28 -2.70
CA LEU A 265 -5.19 10.57 -1.43
C LEU A 265 -3.96 9.64 -1.27
N ARG A 266 -2.85 9.93 -1.97
CA ARG A 266 -1.60 9.17 -1.90
C ARG A 266 -0.66 9.78 -0.87
N PRO A 267 0.14 8.98 -0.13
CA PRO A 267 1.14 9.50 0.81
C PRO A 267 2.20 10.36 0.11
N LYS A 268 2.26 11.66 0.40
CA LYS A 268 3.22 12.58 -0.23
C LYS A 268 4.67 12.15 -0.08
N MET A 269 5.02 11.43 0.98
CA MET A 269 6.36 10.91 1.19
C MET A 269 6.83 9.91 0.11
N PHE A 270 5.90 9.34 -0.67
CA PHE A 270 6.18 8.42 -1.78
C PHE A 270 5.74 8.94 -3.14
N TYR A 271 4.78 9.87 -3.14
CA TYR A 271 4.13 10.40 -4.34
C TYR A 271 4.24 11.91 -4.43
N GLY A 272 5.18 12.55 -3.70
CA GLY A 272 5.34 13.99 -3.71
C GLY A 272 5.95 14.51 -5.01
N GLU A 273 6.83 13.72 -5.59
CA GLU A 273 7.60 14.07 -6.78
C GLU A 273 7.30 13.16 -7.96
N THR A 274 7.60 13.63 -9.15
CA THR A 274 7.42 12.84 -10.36
C THR A 274 8.59 11.86 -10.56
N VAL A 275 8.32 10.79 -11.29
CA VAL A 275 9.36 9.84 -11.69
C VAL A 275 10.44 10.51 -12.56
N HIS A 276 10.10 11.60 -13.28
CA HIS A 276 11.03 12.34 -14.11
C HIS A 276 12.05 13.14 -13.29
N GLU A 277 11.61 13.76 -12.20
CA GLU A 277 12.47 14.60 -11.36
C GLU A 277 13.70 13.86 -10.84
N GLU A 278 13.52 12.59 -10.45
CA GLU A 278 14.59 11.74 -9.92
C GLU A 278 15.12 10.70 -10.95
N CYS A 279 14.82 10.89 -12.25
CA CYS A 279 15.22 9.94 -13.27
C CYS A 279 16.71 10.11 -13.65
N TYR A 280 17.49 9.03 -13.58
CA TYR A 280 18.89 9.06 -14.01
C TYR A 280 19.10 9.42 -15.50
N ARG A 281 18.02 9.40 -16.31
CA ARG A 281 18.04 9.84 -17.72
C ARG A 281 17.66 11.32 -17.89
N LYS A 282 17.42 12.07 -16.81
CA LYS A 282 16.98 13.48 -16.88
C LYS A 282 18.02 14.34 -17.61
N GLU A 283 19.29 14.14 -17.37
CA GLU A 283 20.38 14.85 -18.08
C GLU A 283 20.27 14.71 -19.62
N PHE A 284 19.89 13.53 -20.11
CA PHE A 284 19.69 13.35 -21.56
C PHE A 284 18.46 14.10 -22.08
N PHE A 285 17.39 14.21 -21.26
CA PHE A 285 16.22 15.03 -21.60
C PHE A 285 16.61 16.50 -21.76
N GLU A 286 17.34 17.06 -20.81
CA GLU A 286 17.80 18.45 -20.79
C GLU A 286 18.68 18.76 -22.02
N HIS A 287 19.55 17.83 -22.43
CA HIS A 287 20.39 17.95 -23.60
C HIS A 287 19.73 17.54 -24.93
N GLY A 288 18.43 17.26 -24.96
CA GLY A 288 17.72 16.91 -26.18
C GLY A 288 18.13 15.57 -26.80
N LYS A 289 18.66 14.63 -25.98
CA LYS A 289 19.12 13.32 -26.45
C LYS A 289 18.04 12.27 -26.16
N PHE A 290 17.34 11.84 -27.19
CA PHE A 290 16.22 10.92 -27.09
C PHE A 290 16.48 9.59 -27.78
N VAL A 291 15.78 8.55 -27.35
CA VAL A 291 15.63 7.27 -28.03
C VAL A 291 14.50 7.42 -29.04
N GLU A 292 14.75 7.09 -30.30
CA GLU A 292 13.75 7.14 -31.37
C GLU A 292 13.21 5.75 -31.73
N SER A 293 13.97 4.69 -31.42
CA SER A 293 13.52 3.30 -31.49
C SER A 293 14.26 2.43 -30.49
N PHE A 294 13.66 1.30 -30.08
CA PHE A 294 14.22 0.43 -29.02
C PHE A 294 15.58 -0.20 -29.36
N ASP A 295 15.98 -0.19 -30.62
CA ASP A 295 17.22 -0.78 -31.13
C ASP A 295 18.24 0.23 -31.71
N ASP A 296 17.95 1.53 -31.60
CA ASP A 296 18.80 2.59 -32.12
C ASP A 296 20.09 2.81 -31.28
N ALA A 297 20.93 3.74 -31.74
CA ALA A 297 22.15 4.12 -31.06
C ALA A 297 21.84 4.86 -29.73
N GLY A 298 20.72 5.59 -29.64
CA GLY A 298 20.26 6.29 -28.44
C GLY A 298 19.85 5.30 -27.35
N ALA A 299 19.11 4.23 -27.73
CA ALA A 299 18.75 3.15 -26.82
C ALA A 299 19.97 2.48 -26.20
N ARG A 300 20.96 2.13 -27.01
CA ARG A 300 22.24 1.54 -26.53
C ARG A 300 23.06 2.48 -25.63
N LYS A 301 22.91 3.80 -25.80
CA LYS A 301 23.57 4.82 -24.97
C LYS A 301 22.75 5.24 -23.75
N GLY A 302 21.54 4.70 -23.57
CA GLY A 302 20.69 5.02 -22.45
C GLY A 302 20.04 6.40 -22.50
N TYR A 303 19.80 6.98 -23.69
CA TYR A 303 19.17 8.28 -23.85
C TYR A 303 17.73 8.32 -23.28
N CYS A 304 17.16 9.53 -23.15
CA CYS A 304 15.81 9.70 -22.60
C CYS A 304 14.74 8.99 -23.45
N LEU A 305 13.82 8.33 -22.80
CA LEU A 305 12.75 7.53 -23.43
C LEU A 305 11.46 8.34 -23.70
N LEU A 306 11.50 9.67 -23.63
CA LEU A 306 10.31 10.51 -23.82
C LEU A 306 9.66 10.24 -25.19
N ASN A 307 10.46 10.21 -26.28
CA ASN A 307 9.96 9.97 -27.63
C ASN A 307 9.42 8.53 -27.83
N MET A 308 9.76 7.61 -26.92
CA MET A 308 9.19 6.27 -26.83
C MET A 308 7.94 6.20 -25.97
N GLY A 309 7.38 7.34 -25.57
CA GLY A 309 6.12 7.42 -24.83
C GLY A 309 6.24 7.40 -23.32
N CYS A 310 7.44 7.65 -22.75
CA CYS A 310 7.61 7.71 -21.31
C CYS A 310 6.69 8.74 -20.66
N LYS A 311 5.96 8.30 -19.59
CA LYS A 311 5.04 9.14 -18.80
C LYS A 311 5.68 9.62 -17.49
N GLY A 312 6.99 9.46 -17.33
CA GLY A 312 7.72 9.90 -16.13
C GLY A 312 7.38 11.31 -15.66
N PRO A 313 7.30 12.32 -16.57
CA PRO A 313 7.03 13.70 -16.19
C PRO A 313 5.66 13.96 -15.52
N ILE A 314 4.70 13.10 -15.75
CA ILE A 314 3.34 13.25 -15.20
C ILE A 314 2.98 12.14 -14.20
N THR A 315 3.94 11.31 -13.82
CA THR A 315 3.72 10.16 -12.96
C THR A 315 4.39 10.36 -11.61
N HIS A 316 3.62 10.35 -10.54
CA HIS A 316 4.12 10.42 -9.18
C HIS A 316 4.29 9.01 -8.61
N ASN A 317 5.51 8.62 -8.30
CA ASN A 317 5.83 7.33 -7.67
C ASN A 317 7.30 7.31 -7.23
N ALA A 318 7.64 6.48 -6.26
CA ALA A 318 8.99 6.31 -5.74
C ALA A 318 9.85 5.31 -6.55
N CYS A 319 9.55 5.08 -7.84
CA CYS A 319 10.25 4.07 -8.66
C CYS A 319 11.75 4.34 -8.80
N THR A 320 12.15 5.60 -8.91
CA THR A 320 13.55 6.02 -9.10
C THR A 320 14.38 5.89 -7.83
N THR A 321 13.75 6.03 -6.67
CA THR A 321 14.42 6.00 -5.37
C THR A 321 14.38 4.63 -4.71
N LEU A 322 13.20 3.97 -4.68
CA LEU A 322 13.03 2.67 -4.02
C LEU A 322 13.24 1.49 -4.96
N LYS A 323 12.92 1.68 -6.24
CA LYS A 323 12.91 0.63 -7.27
C LYS A 323 11.96 -0.52 -6.92
N TRP A 324 11.83 -1.48 -7.81
CA TRP A 324 10.99 -2.67 -7.63
C TRP A 324 11.86 -3.88 -7.30
N ASN A 325 11.22 -4.92 -6.80
CA ASN A 325 11.87 -6.22 -6.54
C ASN A 325 13.17 -6.06 -5.73
N GLN A 326 13.04 -5.48 -4.53
CA GLN A 326 14.15 -5.28 -3.59
C GLN A 326 15.27 -4.39 -4.17
N GLY A 327 14.89 -3.33 -4.88
CA GLY A 327 15.84 -2.39 -5.45
C GLY A 327 16.52 -2.88 -6.73
N THR A 328 16.01 -3.95 -7.35
CA THR A 328 16.61 -4.52 -8.58
C THR A 328 16.51 -3.57 -9.76
N GLY A 329 15.40 -2.84 -9.94
CA GLY A 329 15.25 -1.91 -11.04
C GLY A 329 13.83 -1.37 -11.21
N TYR A 330 13.64 -0.58 -12.24
CA TYR A 330 12.36 -0.01 -12.66
C TYR A 330 12.35 0.17 -14.19
N PRO A 331 11.20 0.44 -14.83
CA PRO A 331 11.08 0.37 -16.29
C PRO A 331 12.16 1.10 -17.08
N MET A 332 12.55 2.32 -16.67
CA MET A 332 13.55 3.08 -17.39
C MET A 332 14.96 2.48 -17.32
N GLU A 333 15.30 1.78 -16.24
CA GLU A 333 16.56 1.01 -16.17
C GLU A 333 16.52 -0.21 -17.10
N ALA A 334 15.35 -0.80 -17.29
CA ALA A 334 15.14 -1.90 -18.22
C ALA A 334 15.00 -1.44 -19.69
N GLY A 335 15.16 -0.14 -19.98
CA GLY A 335 15.09 0.39 -21.36
C GLY A 335 13.66 0.68 -21.84
N HIS A 336 12.65 0.65 -20.97
CA HIS A 336 11.26 0.96 -21.31
C HIS A 336 10.80 2.22 -20.57
N GLY A 337 10.03 3.09 -21.25
CA GLY A 337 9.47 4.29 -20.64
C GLY A 337 8.47 4.01 -19.51
N CYS A 338 8.28 4.97 -18.61
CA CYS A 338 7.24 4.91 -17.60
C CYS A 338 5.85 4.82 -18.28
N LEU A 339 4.99 3.91 -17.80
CA LEU A 339 3.62 3.73 -18.31
C LEU A 339 2.60 4.64 -17.60
N GLY A 340 2.99 5.30 -16.51
CA GLY A 340 2.06 6.07 -15.70
C GLY A 340 1.22 5.23 -14.74
N CYS A 341 1.67 4.03 -14.37
CA CYS A 341 0.84 3.01 -13.72
C CYS A 341 0.27 3.40 -12.34
N SER A 342 0.80 4.43 -11.69
CA SER A 342 0.27 4.98 -10.44
C SER A 342 -0.71 6.14 -10.61
N GLU A 343 -0.95 6.58 -11.86
CA GLU A 343 -1.82 7.72 -12.13
C GLU A 343 -3.26 7.31 -12.46
N PRO A 344 -4.25 8.15 -12.12
CA PRO A 344 -5.63 7.94 -12.54
C PRO A 344 -5.73 7.83 -14.05
N GLY A 345 -6.40 6.81 -14.54
CA GLY A 345 -6.74 6.66 -15.96
C GLY A 345 -5.61 6.18 -16.88
N PHE A 346 -4.44 5.77 -16.34
CA PHE A 346 -3.32 5.31 -17.16
C PHE A 346 -3.71 4.16 -18.14
N TRP A 347 -4.75 3.43 -17.82
CA TRP A 347 -5.26 2.27 -18.58
C TRP A 347 -6.09 2.65 -19.83
N ASP A 348 -6.57 3.89 -19.92
CA ASP A 348 -7.36 4.38 -21.03
C ASP A 348 -6.55 5.33 -21.93
N LYS A 349 -6.75 5.25 -23.24
CA LYS A 349 -6.04 6.08 -24.24
C LYS A 349 -6.23 7.59 -24.02
N GLU A 350 -7.32 8.00 -23.37
CA GLU A 350 -7.72 9.40 -23.21
C GLU A 350 -7.34 9.98 -21.85
N ALA A 351 -6.87 9.17 -20.94
CA ALA A 351 -6.99 9.47 -19.53
C ALA A 351 -5.77 10.10 -18.88
N ILE A 352 -4.62 10.14 -19.52
CA ILE A 352 -3.52 10.91 -18.96
C ILE A 352 -3.70 12.37 -19.35
N VAL A 353 -4.39 13.12 -18.49
CA VAL A 353 -4.52 14.59 -18.53
C VAL A 353 -4.94 15.16 -19.90
N GLY A 354 -6.08 14.70 -20.44
CA GLY A 354 -6.71 15.32 -21.61
C GLY A 354 -5.90 15.26 -22.92
N GLN A 355 -4.80 14.50 -22.98
CA GLN A 355 -3.92 14.47 -24.13
C GLN A 355 -4.11 13.29 -25.09
N GLY A 356 -5.08 12.40 -24.83
CA GLY A 356 -5.36 11.26 -25.72
C GLY A 356 -4.14 10.35 -25.95
N VAL A 357 -3.36 10.04 -24.90
CA VAL A 357 -2.01 9.52 -25.05
C VAL A 357 -1.99 8.01 -24.80
N GLY A 358 -2.02 7.20 -25.84
CA GLY A 358 -1.67 5.78 -25.75
C GLY A 358 -0.29 5.57 -25.11
N PHE A 359 -0.01 4.34 -24.63
CA PHE A 359 1.23 4.03 -23.90
C PHE A 359 2.51 4.51 -24.60
N TYR A 360 2.58 4.42 -25.92
CA TYR A 360 3.76 4.78 -26.70
C TYR A 360 3.69 6.16 -27.36
N LYS A 361 2.62 6.94 -27.11
CA LYS A 361 2.56 8.30 -27.64
C LYS A 361 3.38 9.24 -26.77
N PRO A 362 4.37 9.98 -27.30
CA PRO A 362 5.16 10.93 -26.54
C PRO A 362 4.29 12.02 -25.89
N LEU A 363 4.72 12.53 -24.75
CA LEU A 363 4.26 13.80 -24.21
C LEU A 363 4.88 14.95 -25.02
N ASP A 364 4.18 16.08 -25.07
CA ASP A 364 4.76 17.29 -25.63
C ASP A 364 5.84 17.81 -24.68
N ARG A 365 7.09 17.85 -25.18
CA ARG A 365 8.25 18.31 -24.41
C ARG A 365 8.06 19.73 -23.86
N ASN A 366 7.38 20.60 -24.59
CA ASN A 366 7.18 22.00 -24.20
C ASN A 366 6.19 22.17 -23.02
N THR A 367 5.50 21.11 -22.62
CA THR A 367 4.57 21.10 -21.49
C THR A 367 5.19 20.47 -20.22
N ILE A 368 6.46 20.09 -20.29
CA ILE A 368 7.19 19.49 -19.17
C ILE A 368 8.05 20.58 -18.57
N ASP A 369 7.75 20.94 -17.32
CA ASP A 369 8.57 21.88 -16.56
C ASP A 369 9.95 21.25 -16.27
N ASP A 370 11.00 22.04 -16.46
CA ASP A 370 12.41 21.65 -16.22
C ASP A 370 12.73 21.48 -14.73
#